data_10c8117a14d619b4b96d02e392677f99
#
_entry.id   10c8117a14d619b4b96d02e392677f99
#
_cell.length_a   1.000
_cell.length_b   1.000
_cell.length_c   1.000
_cell.angle_alpha   90.00
_cell.angle_beta   90.00
_cell.angle_gamma   90.00
#
_symmetry.space_group_name_H-M   'P 1'
#
loop_
_entity.id
_entity.type
_entity.pdbx_description
1 polymer ?
#
loop_
_entity_poly.entity_id
_entity_poly.type
_entity_poly.pdbx_seq_one_letter_code
_entity_poly.pdbx_strand_id
1 'polypeptide(L)'
;MRIDRRLLQLAFGGLFWRTFLLIALLISVSLAAWFQSFRVIEREPRAQRVALQLVAVVKLTRTALLYSDPDLRRALLQDLESNEGVRVYPREKTDKFKLQPDESLNRLIEHDIRSRLGDDTVIAQSVNDIPGVWISFKIDDDDYWVALDRDQLDNVTGLQWAGWGLFALALSLFGSAFITSLVNRPFSRLALAARQVGSGQAPDPLPERGMGVAAETNRSFNQMVRDLEQLEADRALMLAGISHDLRTPLARLRLETEMSPSDQATKDAMVDDIEQMDRIIAAFIDYARPTQRKPEPVDLSSIAHEVAARVSSEDGVEIRTRLAPSAVIEADETDMRRVIGNLVENARKYGQSRDDGISRITLETRVTHARVELSVSDEGPGIPEDQLPLVMRPFYRVDTARTKADGTGLGMAIVLRLVGRYRGALRLRNRSPEAGLEVTLEFPGAGKARAAA
;
A
#
# COMPACT_ATOMS: atom_id res chain seq x y z
N MET A 1 10.46 9.20 -25.06
CA MET A 1 10.41 9.02 -23.61
C MET A 1 9.60 7.75 -23.32
N ARG A 2 10.24 6.59 -23.17
CA ARG A 2 9.55 5.31 -22.86
C ARG A 2 9.26 5.29 -21.37
N ILE A 3 8.02 5.52 -21.01
CA ILE A 3 7.55 5.37 -19.64
C ILE A 3 7.67 3.89 -19.26
N ASP A 4 8.47 3.59 -18.26
CA ASP A 4 8.78 2.23 -17.84
C ASP A 4 7.51 1.54 -17.33
N ARG A 5 7.02 0.54 -18.07
CA ARG A 5 5.79 -0.21 -17.76
C ARG A 5 5.82 -0.83 -16.35
N ARG A 6 7.02 -1.09 -15.80
CA ARG A 6 7.20 -1.61 -14.43
C ARG A 6 6.90 -0.57 -13.36
N LEU A 7 7.24 0.70 -13.59
CA LEU A 7 6.89 1.81 -12.68
C LEU A 7 5.39 2.07 -12.66
N LEU A 8 4.71 1.99 -13.82
CA LEU A 8 3.25 2.08 -13.89
C LEU A 8 2.56 0.90 -13.19
N GLN A 9 3.05 -0.33 -13.33
CA GLN A 9 2.49 -1.49 -12.63
C GLN A 9 2.68 -1.42 -11.11
N LEU A 10 3.80 -0.87 -10.61
CA LEU A 10 4.05 -0.66 -9.18
C LEU A 10 3.19 0.49 -8.61
N ALA A 11 3.01 1.57 -9.38
CA ALA A 11 2.19 2.71 -8.97
C ALA A 11 0.68 2.39 -8.99
N PHE A 12 0.20 1.64 -9.99
CA PHE A 12 -1.22 1.34 -10.20
C PHE A 12 -1.65 -0.07 -9.73
N GLY A 13 -0.72 -0.91 -9.26
CA GLY A 13 -0.99 -2.29 -8.82
C GLY A 13 -1.63 -2.41 -7.43
N GLY A 14 -1.63 -1.34 -6.63
CA GLY A 14 -2.17 -1.34 -5.27
C GLY A 14 -3.70 -1.37 -5.21
N LEU A 15 -4.25 -1.95 -4.12
CA LEU A 15 -5.70 -1.99 -3.85
C LEU A 15 -6.32 -0.59 -3.93
N PHE A 16 -5.58 0.44 -3.47
CA PHE A 16 -6.00 1.85 -3.54
C PHE A 16 -6.35 2.27 -4.96
N TRP A 17 -5.47 2.05 -5.93
CA TRP A 17 -5.70 2.48 -7.32
C TRP A 17 -6.83 1.72 -7.99
N ARG A 18 -6.97 0.43 -7.70
CA ARG A 18 -8.08 -0.38 -8.23
C ARG A 18 -9.44 0.12 -7.73
N THR A 19 -9.58 0.34 -6.42
CA THR A 19 -10.82 0.86 -5.82
C THR A 19 -11.09 2.31 -6.25
N PHE A 20 -10.07 3.16 -6.29
CA PHE A 20 -10.18 4.53 -6.78
C PHE A 20 -10.70 4.59 -8.21
N LEU A 21 -10.05 3.87 -9.15
CA LEU A 21 -10.44 3.86 -10.56
C LEU A 21 -11.84 3.29 -10.77
N LEU A 22 -12.21 2.26 -10.01
CA LEU A 22 -13.52 1.64 -10.10
C LEU A 22 -14.64 2.60 -9.63
N ILE A 23 -14.45 3.26 -8.50
CA ILE A 23 -15.39 4.26 -7.98
C ILE A 23 -15.44 5.48 -8.91
N ALA A 24 -14.30 5.99 -9.36
CA ALA A 24 -14.22 7.12 -10.28
C ALA A 24 -14.92 6.80 -11.60
N LEU A 25 -14.71 5.60 -12.16
CA LEU A 25 -15.39 5.13 -13.38
C LEU A 25 -16.91 5.04 -13.15
N LEU A 26 -17.36 4.43 -12.06
CA LEU A 26 -18.77 4.30 -11.74
C LEU A 26 -19.48 5.66 -11.67
N ILE A 27 -18.87 6.60 -10.93
CA ILE A 27 -19.42 7.95 -10.79
C ILE A 27 -19.41 8.69 -12.13
N SER A 28 -18.32 8.56 -12.92
CA SER A 28 -18.22 9.19 -14.24
C SER A 28 -19.26 8.66 -15.24
N VAL A 29 -19.48 7.34 -15.25
CA VAL A 29 -20.51 6.71 -16.08
C VAL A 29 -21.92 7.14 -15.64
N SER A 30 -22.18 7.17 -14.34
CA SER A 30 -23.45 7.64 -13.78
C SER A 30 -23.72 9.09 -14.16
N LEU A 31 -22.72 9.95 -14.04
CA LEU A 31 -22.81 11.37 -14.42
C LEU A 31 -23.05 11.55 -15.92
N ALA A 32 -22.35 10.79 -16.77
CA ALA A 32 -22.55 10.81 -18.20
C ALA A 32 -23.96 10.35 -18.59
N ALA A 33 -24.45 9.28 -17.97
CA ALA A 33 -25.81 8.78 -18.18
C ALA A 33 -26.87 9.80 -17.76
N TRP A 34 -26.68 10.44 -16.59
CA TRP A 34 -27.56 11.51 -16.12
C TRP A 34 -27.57 12.69 -17.07
N PHE A 35 -26.38 13.16 -17.51
CA PHE A 35 -26.27 14.26 -18.47
C PHE A 35 -26.95 13.94 -19.81
N GLN A 36 -26.77 12.74 -20.32
CA GLN A 36 -27.44 12.29 -21.55
C GLN A 36 -28.97 12.24 -21.38
N SER A 37 -29.45 11.71 -20.27
CA SER A 37 -30.89 11.68 -19.96
C SER A 37 -31.47 13.09 -19.86
N PHE A 38 -30.76 14.00 -19.19
CA PHE A 38 -31.17 15.40 -19.06
C PHE A 38 -31.28 16.10 -20.44
N ARG A 39 -30.29 15.91 -21.31
CA ARG A 39 -30.33 16.46 -22.68
C ARG A 39 -31.50 15.97 -23.51
N VAL A 40 -31.93 14.73 -23.30
CA VAL A 40 -33.10 14.17 -24.01
C VAL A 40 -34.40 14.78 -23.48
N ILE A 41 -34.53 14.87 -22.15
CA ILE A 41 -35.74 15.40 -21.50
C ILE A 41 -35.92 16.91 -21.80
N GLU A 42 -34.84 17.68 -21.94
CA GLU A 42 -34.92 19.15 -22.15
C GLU A 42 -35.23 19.55 -23.60
N ARG A 43 -35.15 18.60 -24.57
CA ARG A 43 -35.36 18.93 -26.00
C ARG A 43 -36.80 19.45 -26.29
N GLU A 44 -37.80 18.81 -25.76
CA GLU A 44 -39.19 19.13 -26.00
C GLU A 44 -39.64 20.45 -25.36
N PRO A 45 -39.37 20.71 -24.07
CA PRO A 45 -39.65 22.01 -23.46
C PRO A 45 -38.88 23.18 -24.07
N ARG A 46 -37.66 22.94 -24.57
CA ARG A 46 -36.88 23.96 -25.26
C ARG A 46 -37.52 24.32 -26.61
N ALA A 47 -37.90 23.31 -27.38
CA ALA A 47 -38.59 23.54 -28.69
C ALA A 47 -39.88 24.34 -28.49
N GLN A 48 -40.70 23.99 -27.50
CA GLN A 48 -41.94 24.72 -27.18
C GLN A 48 -41.70 26.17 -26.77
N ARG A 49 -40.70 26.44 -25.93
CA ARG A 49 -40.33 27.82 -25.51
C ARG A 49 -39.93 28.67 -26.70
N VAL A 50 -39.05 28.16 -27.57
CA VAL A 50 -38.60 28.85 -28.78
C VAL A 50 -39.76 29.10 -29.73
N ALA A 51 -40.61 28.09 -29.99
CA ALA A 51 -41.77 28.22 -30.83
C ALA A 51 -42.76 29.28 -30.31
N LEU A 52 -43.00 29.30 -28.97
CA LEU A 52 -43.87 30.31 -28.35
C LEU A 52 -43.35 31.72 -28.50
N GLN A 53 -42.03 31.93 -28.33
CA GLN A 53 -41.41 33.24 -28.53
C GLN A 53 -41.55 33.71 -30.00
N LEU A 54 -41.22 32.81 -30.94
CA LEU A 54 -41.34 33.12 -32.37
C LEU A 54 -42.79 33.45 -32.78
N VAL A 55 -43.75 32.65 -32.31
CA VAL A 55 -45.18 32.89 -32.56
C VAL A 55 -45.65 34.21 -31.94
N ALA A 56 -45.20 34.53 -30.72
CA ALA A 56 -45.55 35.80 -30.09
C ALA A 56 -45.03 37.01 -30.87
N VAL A 57 -43.76 36.96 -31.34
CA VAL A 57 -43.19 38.02 -32.16
C VAL A 57 -43.97 38.18 -33.46
N VAL A 58 -44.28 37.09 -34.18
CA VAL A 58 -45.04 37.15 -35.44
C VAL A 58 -46.45 37.72 -35.20
N LYS A 59 -47.17 37.26 -34.16
CA LYS A 59 -48.49 37.76 -33.84
C LYS A 59 -48.51 39.21 -33.44
N LEU A 60 -47.55 39.66 -32.61
CA LEU A 60 -47.44 41.07 -32.19
C LEU A 60 -47.09 41.93 -33.39
N THR A 61 -46.17 41.55 -34.23
CA THR A 61 -45.78 42.25 -35.46
C THR A 61 -46.98 42.36 -36.44
N ARG A 62 -47.67 41.24 -36.63
CA ARG A 62 -48.88 41.22 -37.48
C ARG A 62 -49.96 42.17 -36.93
N THR A 63 -50.21 42.14 -35.63
CA THR A 63 -51.26 43.00 -35.02
C THR A 63 -50.84 44.45 -35.09
N ALA A 64 -49.58 44.80 -34.80
CA ALA A 64 -49.03 46.14 -34.91
C ALA A 64 -49.17 46.73 -36.34
N LEU A 65 -48.86 45.90 -37.37
CA LEU A 65 -49.00 46.34 -38.74
C LEU A 65 -50.45 46.44 -39.23
N LEU A 66 -51.36 45.60 -38.72
CA LEU A 66 -52.76 45.60 -39.10
C LEU A 66 -53.49 46.89 -38.61
N TYR A 67 -53.13 47.33 -37.36
CA TYR A 67 -53.79 48.48 -36.76
C TYR A 67 -52.98 49.80 -36.87
N SER A 68 -51.86 49.78 -37.54
CA SER A 68 -51.08 51.00 -37.81
C SER A 68 -51.59 51.78 -39.00
N ASP A 69 -51.54 53.12 -38.88
CA ASP A 69 -51.83 54.00 -40.02
C ASP A 69 -50.84 53.76 -41.14
N PRO A 70 -51.25 53.68 -42.40
CA PRO A 70 -50.36 53.45 -43.57
C PRO A 70 -49.12 54.36 -43.60
N ASP A 71 -49.30 55.65 -43.24
CA ASP A 71 -48.24 56.63 -43.21
C ASP A 71 -47.20 56.38 -42.06
N LEU A 72 -47.59 55.77 -41.01
CA LEU A 72 -46.75 55.43 -39.84
C LEU A 72 -46.13 54.03 -39.95
N ARG A 73 -46.55 53.15 -40.84
CA ARG A 73 -46.03 51.80 -40.97
C ARG A 73 -44.51 51.75 -41.23
N ARG A 74 -43.97 52.68 -42.01
CA ARG A 74 -42.54 52.74 -42.29
C ARG A 74 -41.73 53.05 -41.05
N ALA A 75 -42.20 54.02 -40.24
CA ALA A 75 -41.55 54.40 -38.98
C ALA A 75 -41.60 53.25 -37.97
N LEU A 76 -42.71 52.50 -37.89
CA LEU A 76 -42.86 51.32 -37.03
C LEU A 76 -41.92 50.18 -37.46
N LEU A 77 -41.80 49.93 -38.78
CA LEU A 77 -40.89 48.88 -39.28
C LEU A 77 -39.42 49.26 -38.99
N GLN A 78 -39.05 50.51 -39.11
CA GLN A 78 -37.73 51.01 -38.79
C GLN A 78 -37.42 50.92 -37.28
N ASP A 79 -38.40 51.18 -36.43
CA ASP A 79 -38.26 51.07 -34.99
C ASP A 79 -38.11 49.58 -34.56
N LEU A 80 -38.91 48.69 -35.10
CA LEU A 80 -38.80 47.25 -34.86
C LEU A 80 -37.45 46.67 -35.29
N GLU A 81 -36.91 47.15 -36.43
CA GLU A 81 -35.59 46.75 -36.90
C GLU A 81 -34.46 47.26 -35.99
N SER A 82 -34.52 48.54 -35.59
CA SER A 82 -33.42 49.19 -34.90
C SER A 82 -33.39 48.90 -33.39
N ASN A 83 -34.55 48.76 -32.73
CA ASN A 83 -34.66 48.56 -31.30
C ASN A 83 -34.90 47.11 -30.90
N GLU A 84 -35.67 46.34 -31.65
CA GLU A 84 -36.05 44.97 -31.32
C GLU A 84 -35.34 43.91 -32.14
N GLY A 85 -34.58 44.30 -33.19
CA GLY A 85 -33.87 43.38 -34.10
C GLY A 85 -34.82 42.52 -34.96
N VAL A 86 -36.07 42.91 -35.04
CA VAL A 86 -37.11 42.22 -35.83
C VAL A 86 -37.24 42.91 -37.20
N ARG A 87 -36.85 42.19 -38.25
CA ARG A 87 -36.93 42.71 -39.61
C ARG A 87 -38.16 42.15 -40.32
N VAL A 88 -38.92 43.01 -40.98
CA VAL A 88 -40.11 42.61 -41.70
C VAL A 88 -39.99 43.03 -43.15
N TYR A 89 -40.17 42.10 -44.05
CA TYR A 89 -40.06 42.31 -45.52
C TYR A 89 -41.31 41.78 -46.24
N PRO A 90 -41.77 42.41 -47.28
CA PRO A 90 -42.77 41.80 -48.16
C PRO A 90 -42.21 40.53 -48.81
N ARG A 91 -43.03 39.48 -48.92
CA ARG A 91 -42.62 38.23 -49.52
C ARG A 91 -42.96 38.30 -51.03
N GLU A 92 -41.91 38.21 -51.85
CA GLU A 92 -42.03 38.19 -53.30
C GLU A 92 -41.99 36.76 -53.87
N LYS A 93 -42.66 36.51 -54.98
CA LYS A 93 -42.61 35.20 -55.65
C LYS A 93 -41.23 34.82 -56.18
N THR A 94 -40.32 35.77 -56.25
CA THR A 94 -38.93 35.64 -56.70
C THR A 94 -37.96 35.32 -55.56
N ASP A 95 -38.42 35.37 -54.29
CA ASP A 95 -37.56 35.13 -53.16
C ASP A 95 -36.98 33.71 -53.13
N LYS A 96 -35.64 33.65 -53.01
CA LYS A 96 -34.91 32.41 -52.81
C LYS A 96 -34.75 32.13 -51.33
N PHE A 97 -35.33 31.05 -50.84
CA PHE A 97 -35.21 30.68 -49.44
C PHE A 97 -34.68 29.25 -49.26
N LYS A 98 -33.93 29.04 -48.20
CA LYS A 98 -33.48 27.71 -47.77
C LYS A 98 -34.25 27.31 -46.53
N LEU A 99 -34.89 26.13 -46.58
CA LEU A 99 -35.59 25.57 -45.44
C LEU A 99 -34.63 25.26 -44.29
N GLN A 100 -35.15 25.18 -43.08
CA GLN A 100 -34.39 24.74 -41.90
C GLN A 100 -33.87 23.31 -42.12
N PRO A 101 -32.63 22.98 -41.61
CA PRO A 101 -32.14 21.61 -41.63
C PRO A 101 -33.10 20.64 -40.92
N ASP A 102 -33.22 19.42 -41.45
CA ASP A 102 -34.12 18.38 -40.91
C ASP A 102 -33.56 17.75 -39.62
N GLU A 103 -33.29 18.57 -38.61
CA GLU A 103 -32.92 18.15 -37.28
C GLU A 103 -34.16 17.93 -36.40
N SER A 104 -34.07 16.99 -35.44
CA SER A 104 -35.19 16.61 -34.56
C SER A 104 -35.78 17.79 -33.77
N LEU A 105 -34.94 18.75 -33.36
CA LEU A 105 -35.36 19.95 -32.66
C LEU A 105 -36.12 20.92 -33.59
N ASN A 106 -35.59 21.15 -34.79
CA ASN A 106 -36.19 22.03 -35.79
C ASN A 106 -37.59 21.52 -36.23
N ARG A 107 -37.75 20.20 -36.38
CA ARG A 107 -39.05 19.59 -36.68
C ARG A 107 -40.10 19.85 -35.61
N LEU A 108 -39.71 19.76 -34.32
CA LEU A 108 -40.60 20.06 -33.21
C LEU A 108 -40.99 21.53 -33.18
N ILE A 109 -40.04 22.44 -33.39
CA ILE A 109 -40.29 23.90 -33.46
C ILE A 109 -41.18 24.22 -34.64
N GLU A 110 -40.91 23.66 -35.82
CA GLU A 110 -41.69 23.87 -37.03
C GLU A 110 -43.16 23.38 -36.89
N HIS A 111 -43.31 22.19 -36.30
CA HIS A 111 -44.63 21.63 -36.04
C HIS A 111 -45.45 22.54 -35.09
N ASP A 112 -44.86 23.03 -34.02
CA ASP A 112 -45.51 23.88 -33.04
C ASP A 112 -45.83 25.28 -33.59
N ILE A 113 -44.97 25.83 -34.44
CA ILE A 113 -45.22 27.11 -35.14
C ILE A 113 -46.37 26.97 -36.14
N ARG A 114 -46.36 25.93 -36.99
CA ARG A 114 -47.43 25.71 -37.99
C ARG A 114 -48.77 25.46 -37.33
N SER A 115 -48.82 24.71 -36.23
CA SER A 115 -50.06 24.48 -35.49
C SER A 115 -50.70 25.77 -34.95
N ARG A 116 -49.89 26.83 -34.70
CA ARG A 116 -50.34 28.10 -34.12
C ARG A 116 -50.54 29.25 -35.10
N LEU A 117 -49.76 29.25 -36.20
CA LEU A 117 -49.82 30.29 -37.21
C LEU A 117 -50.52 29.84 -38.52
N GLY A 118 -50.72 28.54 -38.71
CA GLY A 118 -51.33 27.93 -39.88
C GLY A 118 -50.36 27.08 -40.69
N ASP A 119 -50.88 26.07 -41.39
CA ASP A 119 -50.11 25.07 -42.14
C ASP A 119 -49.36 25.67 -43.32
N ASP A 120 -49.83 26.82 -43.87
CA ASP A 120 -49.16 27.54 -44.96
C ASP A 120 -47.90 28.33 -44.53
N THR A 121 -47.62 28.39 -43.24
CA THR A 121 -46.43 29.09 -42.73
C THR A 121 -45.17 28.41 -43.17
N VAL A 122 -44.27 29.17 -43.84
CA VAL A 122 -42.96 28.72 -44.26
C VAL A 122 -41.92 29.22 -43.27
N ILE A 123 -41.05 28.29 -42.81
CA ILE A 123 -39.94 28.60 -41.92
C ILE A 123 -38.63 28.34 -42.70
N ALA A 124 -37.79 29.37 -42.79
CA ALA A 124 -36.55 29.29 -43.53
C ALA A 124 -35.34 29.71 -42.66
N GLN A 125 -34.16 29.16 -42.95
CA GLN A 125 -32.88 29.54 -42.31
C GLN A 125 -32.18 30.72 -43.01
N SER A 126 -32.60 31.03 -44.25
CA SER A 126 -32.14 32.20 -44.98
C SER A 126 -33.14 32.56 -46.08
N VAL A 127 -33.28 33.83 -46.36
CA VAL A 127 -34.02 34.38 -47.49
C VAL A 127 -33.10 35.34 -48.24
N ASN A 128 -32.98 35.19 -49.53
CA ASN A 128 -32.12 36.01 -50.42
C ASN A 128 -30.67 36.09 -49.89
N ASP A 129 -30.14 34.94 -49.42
CA ASP A 129 -28.83 34.75 -48.84
C ASP A 129 -28.58 35.50 -47.50
N ILE A 130 -29.59 36.11 -46.90
CA ILE A 130 -29.55 36.73 -45.58
C ILE A 130 -29.84 35.65 -44.53
N PRO A 131 -28.88 35.29 -43.67
CA PRO A 131 -29.09 34.28 -42.64
C PRO A 131 -30.00 34.82 -41.52
N GLY A 132 -30.77 33.92 -40.87
CA GLY A 132 -31.69 34.25 -39.77
C GLY A 132 -32.78 33.21 -39.64
N VAL A 133 -33.67 33.38 -38.67
CA VAL A 133 -34.91 32.58 -38.57
C VAL A 133 -36.01 33.40 -39.26
N TRP A 134 -36.41 32.92 -40.40
CA TRP A 134 -37.41 33.57 -41.24
C TRP A 134 -38.74 32.86 -41.16
N ILE A 135 -39.82 33.58 -40.85
CA ILE A 135 -41.17 33.03 -40.71
C ILE A 135 -42.12 33.83 -41.61
N SER A 136 -42.84 33.13 -42.51
CA SER A 136 -43.84 33.76 -43.32
C SER A 136 -45.16 33.94 -42.56
N PHE A 137 -45.84 35.05 -42.81
CA PHE A 137 -47.19 35.35 -42.32
C PHE A 137 -47.98 36.19 -43.28
N LYS A 138 -49.31 36.20 -43.15
CA LYS A 138 -50.20 36.95 -44.02
C LYS A 138 -50.89 38.11 -43.30
N ILE A 139 -51.01 39.24 -44.00
CA ILE A 139 -51.88 40.39 -43.65
C ILE A 139 -52.77 40.65 -44.83
N ASP A 140 -54.08 40.45 -44.70
CA ASP A 140 -55.06 40.49 -45.72
C ASP A 140 -54.66 39.56 -46.89
N ASP A 141 -54.39 40.09 -48.07
CA ASP A 141 -53.96 39.30 -49.29
C ASP A 141 -52.44 39.33 -49.52
N ASP A 142 -51.70 40.04 -48.69
CA ASP A 142 -50.27 40.22 -48.85
C ASP A 142 -49.45 39.27 -47.93
N ASP A 143 -48.41 38.67 -48.50
CA ASP A 143 -47.48 37.80 -47.78
C ASP A 143 -46.25 38.60 -47.24
N TYR A 144 -45.81 38.32 -46.03
CA TYR A 144 -44.66 38.95 -45.39
C TYR A 144 -43.71 37.92 -44.79
N TRP A 145 -42.45 38.33 -44.68
CA TRP A 145 -41.43 37.63 -43.90
C TRP A 145 -41.13 38.41 -42.60
N VAL A 146 -41.03 37.71 -41.49
CA VAL A 146 -40.38 38.21 -40.27
C VAL A 146 -39.03 37.45 -40.12
N ALA A 147 -37.97 38.21 -40.02
CA ALA A 147 -36.63 37.69 -39.77
C ALA A 147 -36.19 38.07 -38.36
N LEU A 148 -35.73 37.05 -37.61
CA LEU A 148 -35.08 37.21 -36.31
C LEU A 148 -33.63 36.77 -36.40
N ASP A 149 -32.76 37.43 -35.64
CA ASP A 149 -31.37 37.05 -35.56
C ASP A 149 -31.23 35.76 -34.74
N ARG A 150 -30.48 34.82 -35.28
CA ARG A 150 -30.28 33.49 -34.62
C ARG A 150 -29.60 33.60 -33.27
N ASP A 151 -28.72 34.59 -33.10
CA ASP A 151 -27.98 34.84 -31.87
C ASP A 151 -28.89 35.24 -30.69
N GLN A 152 -30.07 35.84 -30.98
CA GLN A 152 -31.08 36.17 -29.97
C GLN A 152 -31.83 34.95 -29.44
N LEU A 153 -31.87 33.85 -30.19
CA LEU A 153 -32.55 32.62 -29.83
C LEU A 153 -31.59 31.60 -29.15
N ASP A 154 -30.29 31.71 -29.41
CA ASP A 154 -29.27 30.84 -28.88
C ASP A 154 -28.62 31.37 -27.57
N ASN A 155 -29.37 32.18 -26.82
CA ASN A 155 -28.88 32.64 -25.52
C ASN A 155 -28.59 31.44 -24.61
N VAL A 156 -27.30 31.25 -24.39
CA VAL A 156 -26.68 30.52 -23.29
C VAL A 156 -26.54 29.03 -23.56
N THR A 157 -25.33 28.48 -23.52
CA THR A 157 -24.96 27.70 -22.36
C THR A 157 -24.04 26.54 -22.63
N GLY A 158 -23.46 26.38 -23.77
CA GLY A 158 -22.43 25.36 -23.96
C GLY A 158 -21.30 25.50 -22.95
N LEU A 159 -20.87 26.72 -22.66
CA LEU A 159 -19.78 27.03 -21.74
C LEU A 159 -20.17 26.82 -20.26
N GLN A 160 -21.39 27.19 -19.88
CA GLN A 160 -21.88 26.98 -18.51
C GLN A 160 -22.03 25.48 -18.20
N TRP A 161 -22.57 24.69 -19.14
CA TRP A 161 -22.70 23.25 -18.99
C TRP A 161 -21.35 22.55 -18.96
N ALA A 162 -20.36 23.01 -19.73
CA ALA A 162 -19.00 22.53 -19.67
C ALA A 162 -18.37 22.81 -18.29
N GLY A 163 -18.63 23.99 -17.73
CA GLY A 163 -18.20 24.36 -16.37
C GLY A 163 -18.79 23.43 -15.29
N TRP A 164 -20.10 23.19 -15.33
CA TRP A 164 -20.75 22.25 -14.41
C TRP A 164 -20.27 20.81 -14.59
N GLY A 165 -20.03 20.36 -15.81
CA GLY A 165 -19.46 19.04 -16.11
C GLY A 165 -18.05 18.88 -15.52
N LEU A 166 -17.20 19.89 -15.69
CA LEU A 166 -15.85 19.91 -15.10
C LEU A 166 -15.88 19.90 -13.57
N PHE A 167 -16.74 20.71 -12.97
CA PHE A 167 -16.93 20.75 -11.52
C PHE A 167 -17.39 19.41 -10.96
N ALA A 168 -18.37 18.76 -11.59
CA ALA A 168 -18.88 17.47 -11.20
C ALA A 168 -17.82 16.36 -11.34
N LEU A 169 -17.01 16.41 -12.41
CA LEU A 169 -15.88 15.50 -12.59
C LEU A 169 -14.82 15.69 -11.48
N ALA A 170 -14.46 16.92 -11.20
CA ALA A 170 -13.51 17.24 -10.11
C ALA A 170 -14.02 16.74 -8.74
N LEU A 171 -15.29 16.99 -8.44
CA LEU A 171 -15.94 16.51 -7.21
C LEU A 171 -15.98 14.97 -7.13
N SER A 172 -16.24 14.31 -8.26
CA SER A 172 -16.22 12.84 -8.38
C SER A 172 -14.84 12.26 -8.09
N LEU A 173 -13.79 12.83 -8.68
CA LEU A 173 -12.41 12.40 -8.47
C LEU A 173 -11.98 12.63 -7.02
N PHE A 174 -12.30 13.80 -6.46
CA PHE A 174 -12.01 14.10 -5.06
C PHE A 174 -12.74 13.16 -4.10
N GLY A 175 -14.04 12.96 -4.30
CA GLY A 175 -14.85 12.05 -3.49
C GLY A 175 -14.34 10.60 -3.56
N SER A 176 -13.99 10.13 -4.76
CA SER A 176 -13.40 8.80 -4.95
C SER A 176 -12.06 8.65 -4.22
N ALA A 177 -11.17 9.64 -4.31
CA ALA A 177 -9.89 9.62 -3.60
C ALA A 177 -10.08 9.65 -2.08
N PHE A 178 -11.02 10.48 -1.60
CA PHE A 178 -11.36 10.59 -0.18
C PHE A 178 -11.91 9.27 0.38
N ILE A 179 -12.92 8.67 -0.25
CA ILE A 179 -13.51 7.40 0.19
C ILE A 179 -12.46 6.28 0.15
N THR A 180 -11.68 6.20 -0.93
CA THR A 180 -10.64 5.19 -1.08
C THR A 180 -9.56 5.32 0.00
N SER A 181 -9.15 6.55 0.35
CA SER A 181 -8.19 6.78 1.42
C SER A 181 -8.75 6.40 2.79
N LEU A 182 -10.03 6.69 3.04
CA LEU A 182 -10.70 6.39 4.30
C LEU A 182 -10.78 4.87 4.55
N VAL A 183 -11.03 4.10 3.49
CA VAL A 183 -11.17 2.64 3.59
C VAL A 183 -9.81 1.94 3.59
N ASN A 184 -8.89 2.30 2.70
CA ASN A 184 -7.65 1.53 2.52
C ASN A 184 -6.58 1.81 3.59
N ARG A 185 -6.53 3.01 4.17
CA ARG A 185 -5.52 3.34 5.21
C ARG A 185 -5.56 2.41 6.44
N PRO A 186 -6.73 2.14 7.06
CA PRO A 186 -6.81 1.20 8.19
C PRO A 186 -6.33 -0.21 7.82
N PHE A 187 -6.77 -0.73 6.67
CA PHE A 187 -6.39 -2.08 6.23
C PHE A 187 -4.90 -2.21 5.91
N SER A 188 -4.28 -1.17 5.35
CA SER A 188 -2.83 -1.17 5.10
C SER A 188 -2.03 -1.22 6.39
N ARG A 189 -2.45 -0.49 7.42
CA ARG A 189 -1.82 -0.53 8.76
C ARG A 189 -1.98 -1.90 9.42
N LEU A 190 -3.18 -2.46 9.37
CA LEU A 190 -3.45 -3.79 9.87
C LEU A 190 -2.59 -4.87 9.18
N ALA A 191 -2.48 -4.81 7.84
CA ALA A 191 -1.65 -5.73 7.07
C ALA A 191 -0.16 -5.61 7.44
N LEU A 192 0.34 -4.40 7.69
CA LEU A 192 1.71 -4.17 8.15
C LEU A 192 1.93 -4.76 9.55
N ALA A 193 1.04 -4.46 10.50
CA ALA A 193 1.10 -4.98 11.86
C ALA A 193 1.02 -6.52 11.89
N ALA A 194 0.14 -7.12 11.07
CA ALA A 194 0.05 -8.57 10.96
C ALA A 194 1.35 -9.22 10.43
N ARG A 195 2.03 -8.57 9.47
CA ARG A 195 3.35 -9.03 9.01
C ARG A 195 4.42 -8.92 10.08
N GLN A 196 4.39 -7.89 10.91
CA GLN A 196 5.31 -7.73 12.04
C GLN A 196 5.14 -8.86 13.06
N VAL A 197 3.89 -9.19 13.43
CA VAL A 197 3.59 -10.36 14.30
C VAL A 197 4.11 -11.66 13.67
N GLY A 198 3.84 -11.87 12.38
CA GLY A 198 4.31 -13.07 11.66
C GLY A 198 5.85 -13.18 11.58
N SER A 199 6.59 -12.07 11.68
CA SER A 199 8.05 -12.06 11.76
C SER A 199 8.60 -12.10 13.20
N GLY A 200 7.73 -12.32 14.22
CA GLY A 200 8.11 -12.38 15.62
C GLY A 200 8.39 -11.01 16.26
N GLN A 201 7.92 -9.92 15.63
CA GLN A 201 8.06 -8.56 16.15
C GLN A 201 6.76 -8.13 16.83
N ALA A 202 6.86 -7.39 17.94
CA ALA A 202 5.72 -6.76 18.59
C ALA A 202 5.37 -5.47 17.80
N PRO A 203 4.18 -5.38 17.16
CA PRO A 203 3.76 -4.16 16.49
C PRO A 203 3.30 -3.12 17.51
N ASP A 204 3.40 -1.84 17.15
CA ASP A 204 2.74 -0.80 17.91
C ASP A 204 1.21 -1.02 17.92
N PRO A 205 0.52 -0.75 19.04
CA PRO A 205 -0.92 -0.94 19.12
C PRO A 205 -1.66 -0.12 18.06
N LEU A 206 -2.56 -0.78 17.32
CA LEU A 206 -3.39 -0.11 16.32
C LEU A 206 -4.41 0.81 17.00
N PRO A 207 -4.75 1.98 16.40
CA PRO A 207 -5.70 2.91 16.97
C PRO A 207 -7.08 2.27 17.18
N GLU A 208 -7.57 2.25 18.42
CA GLU A 208 -8.88 1.68 18.80
C GLU A 208 -10.00 2.74 18.82
N ARG A 209 -9.64 4.03 18.57
CA ARG A 209 -10.57 5.16 18.57
C ARG A 209 -11.33 5.23 17.25
N GLY A 210 -12.63 5.45 17.35
CA GLY A 210 -13.54 5.57 16.20
C GLY A 210 -14.73 4.63 16.31
N MET A 211 -15.78 4.94 15.55
CA MET A 211 -16.96 4.07 15.40
C MET A 211 -16.85 3.32 14.07
N GLY A 212 -17.15 2.03 14.08
CA GLY A 212 -17.22 1.21 12.87
C GLY A 212 -16.31 -0.02 12.88
N VAL A 213 -16.42 -0.80 11.82
CA VAL A 213 -15.75 -2.11 11.65
C VAL A 213 -14.22 -2.02 11.79
N ALA A 214 -13.60 -0.93 11.33
CA ALA A 214 -12.14 -0.76 11.42
C ALA A 214 -11.64 -0.68 12.87
N ALA A 215 -12.34 0.04 13.74
CA ALA A 215 -11.96 0.16 15.16
C ALA A 215 -12.16 -1.16 15.91
N GLU A 216 -13.23 -1.90 15.58
CA GLU A 216 -13.50 -3.22 16.15
C GLU A 216 -12.45 -4.25 15.70
N THR A 217 -12.09 -4.24 14.42
CA THR A 217 -11.01 -5.08 13.88
C THR A 217 -9.67 -4.78 14.55
N ASN A 218 -9.35 -3.49 14.74
CA ASN A 218 -8.12 -3.09 15.43
C ASN A 218 -8.10 -3.57 16.90
N ARG A 219 -9.24 -3.47 17.62
CA ARG A 219 -9.37 -4.00 18.99
C ARG A 219 -9.15 -5.51 19.05
N SER A 220 -9.80 -6.24 18.15
CA SER A 220 -9.65 -7.70 18.07
C SER A 220 -8.23 -8.11 17.73
N PHE A 221 -7.57 -7.38 16.82
CA PHE A 221 -6.17 -7.60 16.49
C PHE A 221 -5.25 -7.30 17.68
N ASN A 222 -5.41 -6.15 18.34
CA ASN A 222 -4.61 -5.81 19.52
C ASN A 222 -4.81 -6.83 20.66
N GLN A 223 -6.04 -7.33 20.82
CA GLN A 223 -6.31 -8.39 21.82
C GLN A 223 -5.59 -9.67 21.44
N MET A 224 -5.65 -10.10 20.19
CA MET A 224 -4.91 -11.29 19.71
C MET A 224 -3.40 -11.17 19.95
N VAL A 225 -2.83 -9.98 19.75
CA VAL A 225 -1.39 -9.74 20.03
C VAL A 225 -1.10 -9.90 21.52
N ARG A 226 -1.92 -9.31 22.40
CA ARG A 226 -1.78 -9.47 23.86
C ARG A 226 -1.89 -10.93 24.32
N ASP A 227 -2.87 -11.65 23.75
CA ASP A 227 -3.08 -13.07 24.09
C ASP A 227 -1.88 -13.93 23.66
N LEU A 228 -1.27 -13.61 22.49
CA LEU A 228 -0.06 -14.27 22.01
C LEU A 228 1.15 -13.98 22.93
N GLU A 229 1.33 -12.72 23.34
CA GLU A 229 2.38 -12.34 24.28
C GLU A 229 2.21 -13.05 25.63
N GLN A 230 0.96 -13.17 26.13
CA GLN A 230 0.65 -13.88 27.34
C GLN A 230 0.97 -15.38 27.23
N LEU A 231 0.59 -16.02 26.13
CA LEU A 231 0.91 -17.43 25.86
C LEU A 231 2.42 -17.67 25.82
N GLU A 232 3.19 -16.76 25.21
CA GLU A 232 4.66 -16.86 25.21
C GLU A 232 5.25 -16.70 26.62
N ALA A 233 4.72 -15.77 27.42
CA ALA A 233 5.14 -15.56 28.81
C ALA A 233 4.81 -16.78 29.69
N ASP A 234 3.60 -17.32 29.58
CA ASP A 234 3.16 -18.50 30.33
C ASP A 234 4.00 -19.73 29.96
N ARG A 235 4.29 -19.92 28.66
CA ARG A 235 5.18 -20.98 28.19
C ARG A 235 6.58 -20.87 28.81
N ALA A 236 7.13 -19.67 28.84
CA ALA A 236 8.45 -19.43 29.42
C ALA A 236 8.46 -19.70 30.95
N LEU A 237 7.41 -19.29 31.66
CA LEU A 237 7.25 -19.53 33.10
C LEU A 237 7.16 -21.05 33.41
N MET A 238 6.34 -21.78 32.62
CA MET A 238 6.24 -23.24 32.78
C MET A 238 7.58 -23.94 32.55
N LEU A 239 8.33 -23.53 31.52
CA LEU A 239 9.62 -24.11 31.19
C LEU A 239 10.67 -23.82 32.29
N ALA A 240 10.64 -22.61 32.86
CA ALA A 240 11.49 -22.26 33.99
C ALA A 240 11.16 -23.10 35.26
N GLY A 241 9.86 -23.33 35.52
CA GLY A 241 9.41 -24.20 36.61
C GLY A 241 9.86 -25.66 36.46
N ILE A 242 9.59 -26.23 35.25
CA ILE A 242 10.02 -27.62 34.94
C ILE A 242 11.53 -27.79 35.12
N SER A 243 12.30 -26.80 34.72
CA SER A 243 13.75 -26.85 34.85
C SER A 243 14.22 -26.89 36.30
N HIS A 244 13.64 -26.03 37.14
CA HIS A 244 13.94 -26.04 38.59
C HIS A 244 13.62 -27.42 39.17
N ASP A 245 12.47 -27.99 38.82
CA ASP A 245 12.00 -29.28 39.35
C ASP A 245 12.82 -30.46 38.80
N LEU A 246 13.45 -30.35 37.64
CA LEU A 246 14.37 -31.37 37.11
C LEU A 246 15.78 -31.26 37.74
N ARG A 247 16.25 -30.05 38.08
CA ARG A 247 17.57 -29.87 38.64
C ARG A 247 17.70 -30.54 40.05
N THR A 248 16.64 -30.50 40.83
CA THR A 248 16.63 -31.11 42.19
C THR A 248 16.88 -32.62 42.19
N PRO A 249 16.18 -33.46 41.37
CA PRO A 249 16.47 -34.88 41.27
C PRO A 249 17.84 -35.17 40.65
N LEU A 250 18.30 -34.34 39.68
CA LEU A 250 19.65 -34.49 39.13
C LEU A 250 20.74 -34.29 40.17
N ALA A 251 20.62 -33.26 41.04
CA ALA A 251 21.56 -33.02 42.11
C ALA A 251 21.57 -34.19 43.10
N ARG A 252 20.40 -34.80 43.38
CA ARG A 252 20.30 -36.00 44.22
C ARG A 252 20.97 -37.22 43.59
N LEU A 253 20.69 -37.46 42.28
CA LEU A 253 21.34 -38.53 41.53
C LEU A 253 22.86 -38.37 41.51
N ARG A 254 23.38 -37.17 41.37
CA ARG A 254 24.82 -36.88 41.44
C ARG A 254 25.38 -37.27 42.79
N LEU A 255 24.71 -36.86 43.88
CA LEU A 255 25.15 -37.21 45.25
C LEU A 255 25.12 -38.73 45.50
N GLU A 256 24.07 -39.42 45.06
CA GLU A 256 23.95 -40.87 45.15
C GLU A 256 25.03 -41.61 44.36
N THR A 257 25.37 -41.10 43.17
CA THR A 257 26.45 -41.62 42.31
C THR A 257 27.82 -41.47 43.02
N GLU A 258 28.11 -40.29 43.57
CA GLU A 258 29.35 -40.01 44.28
C GLU A 258 29.50 -40.90 45.52
N MET A 259 28.38 -41.21 46.24
CA MET A 259 28.35 -42.06 47.43
C MET A 259 28.27 -43.56 47.11
N SER A 260 28.06 -43.96 45.87
CA SER A 260 27.94 -45.36 45.45
C SER A 260 29.27 -46.10 45.64
N PRO A 261 29.27 -47.40 45.99
CA PRO A 261 30.48 -48.22 46.05
C PRO A 261 30.99 -48.72 44.67
N SER A 262 30.49 -48.17 43.59
CA SER A 262 30.88 -48.51 42.21
C SER A 262 32.35 -48.15 41.92
N ASP A 263 32.91 -48.74 40.88
CA ASP A 263 34.25 -48.38 40.38
C ASP A 263 34.32 -46.96 39.85
N GLN A 264 35.50 -46.34 39.88
CA GLN A 264 35.66 -44.92 39.52
C GLN A 264 35.23 -44.60 38.12
N ALA A 265 35.51 -45.49 37.14
CA ALA A 265 35.11 -45.27 35.73
C ALA A 265 33.59 -45.22 35.55
N THR A 266 32.84 -46.07 36.29
CA THR A 266 31.38 -46.05 36.29
C THR A 266 30.82 -44.77 36.94
N LYS A 267 31.45 -44.30 38.04
CA LYS A 267 31.06 -43.03 38.64
C LYS A 267 31.27 -41.83 37.70
N ASP A 268 32.43 -41.75 37.11
CA ASP A 268 32.78 -40.67 36.17
C ASP A 268 31.79 -40.64 34.99
N ALA A 269 31.46 -41.80 34.41
CA ALA A 269 30.47 -41.89 33.33
C ALA A 269 29.06 -41.42 33.78
N MET A 270 28.60 -41.78 34.97
CA MET A 270 27.31 -41.32 35.51
C MET A 270 27.29 -39.82 35.84
N VAL A 271 28.38 -39.26 36.33
CA VAL A 271 28.52 -37.84 36.58
C VAL A 271 28.49 -37.06 35.29
N ASP A 272 29.18 -37.54 34.24
CA ASP A 272 29.15 -36.94 32.91
C ASP A 272 27.75 -36.91 32.30
N ASP A 273 26.99 -38.01 32.43
CA ASP A 273 25.60 -38.08 31.98
C ASP A 273 24.70 -37.09 32.73
N ILE A 274 24.84 -36.96 34.04
CA ILE A 274 24.07 -35.99 34.85
C ILE A 274 24.42 -34.56 34.45
N GLU A 275 25.68 -34.23 34.24
CA GLU A 275 26.13 -32.92 33.78
C GLU A 275 25.62 -32.62 32.38
N GLN A 276 25.57 -33.61 31.50
CA GLN A 276 24.98 -33.45 30.18
C GLN A 276 23.49 -33.13 30.25
N MET A 277 22.71 -33.80 31.11
CA MET A 277 21.30 -33.49 31.35
C MET A 277 21.10 -32.06 31.85
N ASP A 278 21.91 -31.60 32.83
CA ASP A 278 21.80 -30.22 33.34
C ASP A 278 22.14 -29.19 32.26
N ARG A 279 23.14 -29.45 31.40
CA ARG A 279 23.44 -28.61 30.24
C ARG A 279 22.30 -28.54 29.23
N ILE A 280 21.63 -29.67 28.96
CA ILE A 280 20.48 -29.70 28.06
C ILE A 280 19.31 -28.89 28.58
N ILE A 281 19.02 -29.06 29.88
CA ILE A 281 17.96 -28.33 30.60
C ILE A 281 18.26 -26.81 30.57
N ALA A 282 19.49 -26.41 30.92
CA ALA A 282 19.90 -25.01 30.90
C ALA A 282 19.76 -24.38 29.48
N ALA A 283 20.20 -25.09 28.46
CA ALA A 283 20.08 -24.61 27.05
C ALA A 283 18.61 -24.52 26.61
N PHE A 284 17.76 -25.44 27.08
CA PHE A 284 16.33 -25.41 26.74
C PHE A 284 15.60 -24.22 27.37
N ILE A 285 15.90 -23.91 28.67
CA ILE A 285 15.37 -22.70 29.32
C ILE A 285 15.82 -21.47 28.61
N ASP A 286 17.10 -21.45 28.27
CA ASP A 286 17.70 -20.34 27.57
C ASP A 286 17.04 -20.14 26.18
N TYR A 287 16.75 -21.20 25.44
CA TYR A 287 15.97 -21.15 24.21
C TYR A 287 14.56 -20.60 24.44
N ALA A 288 13.88 -20.95 25.53
CA ALA A 288 12.50 -20.57 25.82
C ALA A 288 12.34 -19.19 26.46
N ARG A 289 13.43 -18.58 26.94
CA ARG A 289 13.40 -17.31 27.66
C ARG A 289 12.85 -16.17 26.81
N PRO A 290 11.76 -15.47 27.25
CA PRO A 290 11.27 -14.30 26.54
C PRO A 290 12.23 -13.13 26.77
N THR A 291 12.56 -12.42 25.73
CA THR A 291 13.27 -11.15 25.84
C THR A 291 12.25 -10.04 26.00
N GLN A 292 12.22 -9.38 27.16
CA GLN A 292 11.23 -8.34 27.51
C GLN A 292 11.76 -6.90 27.37
N ARG A 293 13.04 -6.71 27.02
CA ARG A 293 13.65 -5.38 26.96
C ARG A 293 13.41 -4.71 25.62
N LYS A 294 13.23 -3.38 25.64
CA LYS A 294 13.17 -2.56 24.43
C LYS A 294 14.53 -2.55 23.74
N PRO A 295 14.58 -2.61 22.41
CA PRO A 295 15.83 -2.44 21.67
C PRO A 295 16.45 -1.06 21.96
N GLU A 296 17.74 -1.04 22.21
CA GLU A 296 18.57 0.15 22.41
C GLU A 296 19.75 0.15 21.42
N PRO A 297 20.38 1.30 21.15
CA PRO A 297 21.60 1.32 20.33
C PRO A 297 22.72 0.54 21.00
N VAL A 298 23.21 -0.52 20.34
CA VAL A 298 24.23 -1.43 20.85
C VAL A 298 25.32 -1.58 19.82
N ASP A 299 26.60 -1.50 20.22
CA ASP A 299 27.76 -1.69 19.37
C ASP A 299 28.22 -3.17 19.35
N LEU A 300 27.96 -3.83 18.23
CA LEU A 300 28.36 -5.24 18.01
C LEU A 300 29.88 -5.43 18.06
N SER A 301 30.67 -4.44 17.66
CA SER A 301 32.12 -4.52 17.73
C SER A 301 32.64 -4.60 19.15
N SER A 302 32.04 -3.83 20.06
CA SER A 302 32.38 -3.87 21.49
C SER A 302 32.06 -5.23 22.09
N ILE A 303 30.86 -5.77 21.83
CA ILE A 303 30.45 -7.09 22.34
C ILE A 303 31.33 -8.20 21.76
N ALA A 304 31.63 -8.15 20.45
CA ALA A 304 32.49 -9.13 19.78
C ALA A 304 33.91 -9.13 20.40
N HIS A 305 34.44 -7.95 20.69
CA HIS A 305 35.75 -7.80 21.37
C HIS A 305 35.74 -8.43 22.76
N GLU A 306 34.73 -8.16 23.58
CA GLU A 306 34.61 -8.72 24.92
C GLU A 306 34.45 -10.25 24.91
N VAL A 307 33.65 -10.81 23.99
CA VAL A 307 33.49 -12.26 23.84
C VAL A 307 34.79 -12.90 23.39
N ALA A 308 35.48 -12.30 22.41
CA ALA A 308 36.76 -12.77 21.93
C ALA A 308 37.82 -12.79 23.05
N ALA A 309 37.93 -11.71 23.81
CA ALA A 309 38.89 -11.61 24.91
C ALA A 309 38.69 -12.70 25.97
N ARG A 310 37.44 -13.08 26.28
CA ARG A 310 37.10 -14.13 27.25
C ARG A 310 37.54 -15.52 26.79
N VAL A 311 37.31 -15.84 25.52
CA VAL A 311 37.60 -17.16 24.95
C VAL A 311 39.08 -17.30 24.54
N SER A 312 39.76 -16.22 24.23
CA SER A 312 41.23 -16.22 23.90
C SER A 312 42.10 -16.70 25.05
N SER A 313 41.60 -16.75 26.27
CA SER A 313 42.32 -17.27 27.44
C SER A 313 42.24 -18.79 27.58
N GLU A 314 41.50 -19.48 26.72
CA GLU A 314 41.36 -20.94 26.76
C GLU A 314 42.42 -21.61 25.89
N ASP A 315 42.98 -22.76 26.39
CA ASP A 315 43.97 -23.53 25.68
C ASP A 315 43.42 -24.11 24.33
N GLY A 316 44.17 -24.05 23.26
CA GLY A 316 43.80 -24.62 21.98
C GLY A 316 42.87 -23.74 21.12
N VAL A 317 42.72 -22.45 21.48
CA VAL A 317 41.87 -21.50 20.73
C VAL A 317 42.71 -20.29 20.28
N GLU A 318 42.66 -19.97 19.00
CA GLU A 318 43.21 -18.75 18.42
C GLU A 318 42.08 -17.88 17.85
N ILE A 319 41.92 -16.66 18.40
CA ILE A 319 40.88 -15.74 17.92
C ILE A 319 41.54 -14.53 17.24
N ARG A 320 41.11 -14.25 16.01
CA ARG A 320 41.46 -13.05 15.26
C ARG A 320 40.27 -12.13 15.14
N THR A 321 40.44 -10.85 15.43
CA THR A 321 39.38 -9.85 15.35
C THR A 321 39.67 -8.81 14.28
N ARG A 322 38.69 -8.52 13.40
CA ARG A 322 38.70 -7.46 12.39
C ARG A 322 37.45 -6.61 12.57
N LEU A 323 37.45 -5.76 13.59
CA LEU A 323 36.25 -5.05 14.02
C LEU A 323 36.23 -3.63 13.48
N ALA A 324 35.10 -3.21 12.91
CA ALA A 324 34.87 -1.83 12.57
C ALA A 324 34.85 -0.93 13.82
N PRO A 325 35.23 0.34 13.73
CA PRO A 325 35.28 1.24 14.90
C PRO A 325 33.97 1.40 15.63
N SER A 326 32.86 1.23 14.93
CA SER A 326 31.49 1.32 15.48
C SER A 326 30.53 0.55 14.59
N ALA A 327 29.88 -0.48 15.13
CA ALA A 327 28.91 -1.32 14.43
C ALA A 327 27.57 -1.31 15.18
N VAL A 328 26.92 -0.13 15.21
CA VAL A 328 25.72 0.11 16.05
C VAL A 328 24.45 -0.36 15.37
N ILE A 329 23.68 -1.16 16.10
CA ILE A 329 22.35 -1.65 15.75
C ILE A 329 21.35 -1.38 16.87
N GLU A 330 20.05 -1.44 16.58
CA GLU A 330 18.98 -1.41 17.60
C GLU A 330 18.68 -2.83 18.09
N ALA A 331 19.16 -3.18 19.28
CA ALA A 331 19.01 -4.52 19.86
C ALA A 331 19.09 -4.51 21.41
N ASP A 332 18.89 -5.65 22.05
CA ASP A 332 19.26 -5.85 23.45
C ASP A 332 20.70 -6.36 23.53
N GLU A 333 21.52 -5.75 24.37
CA GLU A 333 22.94 -6.11 24.53
C GLU A 333 23.11 -7.56 24.99
N THR A 334 22.26 -8.04 25.92
CA THR A 334 22.30 -9.40 26.44
C THR A 334 22.01 -10.42 25.34
N ASP A 335 21.03 -10.12 24.48
CA ASP A 335 20.71 -10.98 23.33
C ASP A 335 21.88 -11.03 22.33
N MET A 336 22.50 -9.89 22.02
CA MET A 336 23.65 -9.87 21.10
C MET A 336 24.87 -10.56 21.68
N ARG A 337 25.14 -10.40 22.97
CA ARG A 337 26.19 -11.14 23.70
C ARG A 337 25.96 -12.65 23.60
N ARG A 338 24.72 -13.07 23.74
CA ARG A 338 24.30 -14.47 23.62
C ARG A 338 24.42 -15.00 22.19
N VAL A 339 24.05 -14.21 21.18
CA VAL A 339 24.20 -14.56 19.76
C VAL A 339 25.67 -14.79 19.45
N ILE A 340 26.53 -13.82 19.78
CA ILE A 340 27.97 -13.90 19.50
C ILE A 340 28.61 -15.05 20.31
N GLY A 341 28.23 -15.20 21.56
CA GLY A 341 28.69 -16.30 22.41
C GLY A 341 28.37 -17.69 21.85
N ASN A 342 27.14 -17.91 21.37
CA ASN A 342 26.77 -19.17 20.71
C ASN A 342 27.56 -19.44 19.44
N LEU A 343 27.81 -18.41 18.61
CA LEU A 343 28.58 -18.58 17.37
C LEU A 343 30.04 -18.92 17.68
N VAL A 344 30.66 -18.21 18.61
CA VAL A 344 32.06 -18.45 19.02
C VAL A 344 32.20 -19.82 19.68
N GLU A 345 31.27 -20.23 20.54
CA GLU A 345 31.28 -21.54 21.17
C GLU A 345 31.09 -22.68 20.17
N ASN A 346 30.24 -22.50 19.15
CA ASN A 346 30.11 -23.46 18.04
C ASN A 346 31.43 -23.56 17.26
N ALA A 347 32.05 -22.44 16.91
CA ALA A 347 33.31 -22.41 16.21
C ALA A 347 34.44 -23.08 17.05
N ARG A 348 34.44 -22.87 18.37
CA ARG A 348 35.37 -23.53 19.28
C ARG A 348 35.22 -25.05 19.31
N LYS A 349 33.97 -25.54 19.38
CA LYS A 349 33.67 -26.97 19.48
C LYS A 349 33.81 -27.74 18.20
N TYR A 350 33.39 -27.16 17.11
CA TYR A 350 33.26 -27.85 15.81
C TYR A 350 34.24 -27.32 14.77
N GLY A 351 34.89 -26.18 15.00
CA GLY A 351 35.78 -25.51 14.09
C GLY A 351 37.27 -25.87 14.27
N GLN A 352 37.58 -27.00 14.95
CA GLN A 352 38.97 -27.44 15.11
C GLN A 352 39.56 -27.83 13.76
N SER A 353 40.77 -27.29 13.47
CA SER A 353 41.57 -27.66 12.32
C SER A 353 41.92 -29.16 12.36
N ARG A 354 41.87 -29.82 11.21
CA ARG A 354 42.27 -31.24 11.09
C ARG A 354 43.77 -31.46 11.28
N ASP A 355 44.57 -30.42 11.05
CA ASP A 355 46.05 -30.54 11.00
C ASP A 355 46.68 -30.50 12.40
N ASP A 356 46.20 -29.63 13.28
CA ASP A 356 46.83 -29.38 14.59
C ASP A 356 45.81 -29.39 15.77
N GLY A 357 44.50 -29.55 15.48
CA GLY A 357 43.48 -29.58 16.50
C GLY A 357 43.17 -28.20 17.12
N ILE A 358 43.75 -27.12 16.64
CA ILE A 358 43.54 -25.76 17.14
C ILE A 358 42.29 -25.17 16.51
N SER A 359 41.40 -24.58 17.33
CA SER A 359 40.24 -23.81 16.83
C SER A 359 40.66 -22.40 16.46
N ARG A 360 40.76 -22.12 15.15
CA ARG A 360 41.06 -20.76 14.64
C ARG A 360 39.77 -20.06 14.26
N ILE A 361 39.41 -19.03 15.01
CA ILE A 361 38.16 -18.30 14.86
C ILE A 361 38.44 -16.88 14.43
N THR A 362 37.77 -16.39 13.39
CA THR A 362 37.85 -14.99 12.97
C THR A 362 36.50 -14.32 13.17
N LEU A 363 36.49 -13.22 13.95
CA LEU A 363 35.33 -12.33 14.08
C LEU A 363 35.57 -11.07 13.28
N GLU A 364 34.64 -10.75 12.39
CA GLU A 364 34.72 -9.55 11.57
C GLU A 364 33.41 -8.76 11.67
N THR A 365 33.50 -7.43 11.84
CA THR A 365 32.35 -6.54 11.68
C THR A 365 32.58 -5.60 10.52
N ARG A 366 31.55 -5.40 9.69
CA ARG A 366 31.55 -4.44 8.58
C ARG A 366 30.33 -3.53 8.67
N VAL A 367 30.54 -2.26 8.37
CA VAL A 367 29.48 -1.26 8.36
C VAL A 367 29.36 -0.68 6.98
N THR A 368 28.16 -0.77 6.40
CA THR A 368 27.80 -0.10 5.16
C THR A 368 26.78 0.99 5.45
N HIS A 369 26.48 1.88 4.51
CA HIS A 369 25.53 2.99 4.70
C HIS A 369 24.12 2.55 5.14
N ALA A 370 23.77 1.28 5.00
CA ALA A 370 22.44 0.76 5.25
C ALA A 370 22.38 -0.43 6.20
N ARG A 371 23.50 -1.12 6.43
CA ARG A 371 23.56 -2.40 7.13
C ARG A 371 24.83 -2.53 7.96
N VAL A 372 24.69 -3.29 9.04
CA VAL A 372 25.81 -3.75 9.86
C VAL A 372 25.89 -5.26 9.70
N GLU A 373 27.08 -5.76 9.38
CA GLU A 373 27.36 -7.18 9.24
C GLU A 373 28.32 -7.63 10.34
N LEU A 374 28.02 -8.79 10.94
CA LEU A 374 28.94 -9.52 11.81
C LEU A 374 29.16 -10.90 11.20
N SER A 375 30.40 -11.29 10.97
CA SER A 375 30.74 -12.65 10.56
C SER A 375 31.62 -13.34 11.58
N VAL A 376 31.34 -14.64 11.78
CA VAL A 376 32.15 -15.55 12.57
C VAL A 376 32.55 -16.69 11.65
N SER A 377 33.84 -16.91 11.47
CA SER A 377 34.36 -17.99 10.63
C SER A 377 35.37 -18.84 11.39
N ASP A 378 35.37 -20.13 11.09
CA ASP A 378 36.32 -21.12 11.61
C ASP A 378 37.12 -21.79 10.48
N GLU A 379 38.10 -22.61 10.85
CA GLU A 379 38.96 -23.42 9.97
C GLU A 379 38.69 -24.94 10.11
N GLY A 380 37.49 -25.30 10.58
CA GLY A 380 37.08 -26.67 10.81
C GLY A 380 36.66 -27.42 9.53
N PRO A 381 36.04 -28.60 9.68
CA PRO A 381 35.65 -29.42 8.52
C PRO A 381 34.48 -28.86 7.70
N GLY A 382 33.80 -27.82 8.17
CA GLY A 382 32.54 -27.33 7.56
C GLY A 382 31.35 -28.25 7.80
N ILE A 383 30.24 -27.99 7.12
CA ILE A 383 28.97 -28.74 7.21
C ILE A 383 28.57 -29.20 5.79
N PRO A 384 28.11 -30.45 5.61
CA PRO A 384 27.59 -30.89 4.31
C PRO A 384 26.49 -29.96 3.81
N GLU A 385 26.49 -29.62 2.50
CA GLU A 385 25.58 -28.60 1.95
C GLU A 385 24.10 -28.91 2.15
N ASP A 386 23.73 -30.19 2.07
CA ASP A 386 22.37 -30.68 2.32
C ASP A 386 21.93 -30.48 3.78
N GLN A 387 22.87 -30.37 4.70
CA GLN A 387 22.59 -30.21 6.13
C GLN A 387 22.63 -28.76 6.60
N LEU A 388 23.20 -27.81 5.82
CA LEU A 388 23.23 -26.38 6.18
C LEU A 388 21.87 -25.80 6.57
N PRO A 389 20.76 -26.09 5.87
CA PRO A 389 19.43 -25.61 6.31
C PRO A 389 18.92 -26.31 7.58
N LEU A 390 19.39 -27.52 7.86
CA LEU A 390 18.91 -28.34 8.96
C LEU A 390 19.55 -27.96 10.30
N VAL A 391 20.80 -27.49 10.30
CA VAL A 391 21.51 -27.09 11.54
C VAL A 391 20.88 -25.86 12.22
N MET A 392 19.99 -25.14 11.55
CA MET A 392 19.18 -24.07 12.13
C MET A 392 17.94 -24.57 12.89
N ARG A 393 17.58 -25.85 12.75
CA ARG A 393 16.44 -26.43 13.47
C ARG A 393 16.83 -26.77 14.93
N PRO A 394 15.93 -26.55 15.90
CA PRO A 394 16.18 -26.94 17.28
C PRO A 394 16.49 -28.44 17.39
N PHE A 395 17.47 -28.78 18.26
CA PHE A 395 17.91 -30.16 18.54
C PHE A 395 18.56 -30.91 17.37
N TYR A 396 18.73 -30.28 16.20
CA TYR A 396 19.43 -30.90 15.10
C TYR A 396 20.94 -30.89 15.31
N ARG A 397 21.60 -32.03 15.03
CA ARG A 397 23.06 -32.22 15.09
C ARG A 397 23.51 -32.99 13.88
N VAL A 398 24.66 -32.58 13.30
CA VAL A 398 25.29 -33.31 12.18
C VAL A 398 25.80 -34.65 12.70
N ASP A 399 25.57 -35.74 11.96
CA ASP A 399 25.88 -37.12 12.43
C ASP A 399 27.33 -37.33 12.84
N THR A 400 28.27 -36.67 12.17
CA THR A 400 29.70 -36.70 12.53
C THR A 400 30.01 -36.06 13.89
N ALA A 401 29.17 -35.15 14.37
CA ALA A 401 29.29 -34.47 15.66
C ALA A 401 28.63 -35.23 16.81
N ARG A 402 27.81 -36.27 16.55
CA ARG A 402 27.14 -37.06 17.58
C ARG A 402 28.10 -37.84 18.47
N THR A 403 29.28 -38.20 17.94
CA THR A 403 30.25 -39.10 18.60
C THR A 403 31.33 -38.38 19.38
N LYS A 404 31.58 -37.08 19.20
CA LYS A 404 32.76 -36.39 19.76
C LYS A 404 32.53 -35.07 20.48
N ALA A 405 31.38 -34.42 20.32
CA ALA A 405 31.16 -33.07 20.88
C ALA A 405 29.90 -33.03 21.73
N ASP A 406 30.06 -32.46 22.90
CA ASP A 406 29.04 -32.25 23.92
C ASP A 406 28.20 -31.00 23.53
N GLY A 407 27.13 -31.17 22.77
CA GLY A 407 26.27 -30.06 22.27
C GLY A 407 24.78 -30.40 22.30
N THR A 408 23.94 -29.41 22.67
CA THR A 408 22.49 -29.55 22.78
C THR A 408 21.73 -29.42 21.46
N GLY A 409 22.38 -28.95 20.39
CA GLY A 409 21.73 -28.63 19.11
C GLY A 409 20.78 -27.43 19.15
N LEU A 410 20.86 -26.57 20.19
CA LEU A 410 20.02 -25.38 20.34
C LEU A 410 20.72 -24.07 19.97
N GLY A 411 22.05 -24.03 19.97
CA GLY A 411 22.80 -22.79 19.80
C GLY A 411 22.44 -22.03 18.51
N MET A 412 22.39 -22.71 17.36
CA MET A 412 22.08 -22.09 16.08
C MET A 412 20.60 -21.67 15.98
N ALA A 413 19.70 -22.44 16.56
CA ALA A 413 18.27 -22.09 16.65
C ALA A 413 18.03 -20.82 17.50
N ILE A 414 18.81 -20.64 18.59
CA ILE A 414 18.82 -19.43 19.41
C ILE A 414 19.28 -18.23 18.58
N VAL A 415 20.39 -18.38 17.84
CA VAL A 415 20.92 -17.33 16.97
C VAL A 415 19.90 -16.92 15.94
N LEU A 416 19.30 -17.86 15.20
CA LEU A 416 18.29 -17.57 14.18
C LEU A 416 17.09 -16.80 14.76
N ARG A 417 16.56 -17.23 15.91
CA ARG A 417 15.43 -16.60 16.60
C ARG A 417 15.75 -15.17 17.01
N LEU A 418 16.90 -14.95 17.66
CA LEU A 418 17.30 -13.62 18.16
C LEU A 418 17.63 -12.67 17.00
N VAL A 419 18.33 -13.13 15.96
CA VAL A 419 18.61 -12.33 14.77
C VAL A 419 17.33 -11.90 14.08
N GLY A 420 16.36 -12.82 13.87
CA GLY A 420 15.06 -12.53 13.27
C GLY A 420 14.27 -11.48 14.05
N ARG A 421 14.32 -11.49 15.37
CA ARG A 421 13.67 -10.49 16.26
C ARG A 421 14.12 -9.05 15.95
N TYR A 422 15.40 -8.85 15.67
CA TYR A 422 15.98 -7.53 15.35
C TYR A 422 16.04 -7.24 13.85
N ARG A 423 15.16 -7.86 13.05
CA ARG A 423 15.08 -7.69 11.59
C ARG A 423 16.38 -8.02 10.86
N GLY A 424 17.20 -8.85 11.49
CA GLY A 424 18.43 -9.34 10.89
C GLY A 424 18.18 -10.55 9.99
N ALA A 425 19.19 -10.88 9.20
CA ALA A 425 19.25 -12.09 8.39
C ALA A 425 20.49 -12.88 8.78
N LEU A 426 20.36 -14.22 8.79
CA LEU A 426 21.43 -15.16 9.06
C LEU A 426 21.75 -15.91 7.79
N ARG A 427 23.05 -16.01 7.45
CA ARG A 427 23.56 -16.84 6.35
C ARG A 427 24.65 -17.76 6.84
N LEU A 428 24.63 -19.01 6.37
CA LEU A 428 25.66 -20.00 6.58
C LEU A 428 26.26 -20.38 5.25
N ARG A 429 27.58 -20.46 5.17
CA ARG A 429 28.27 -20.99 4.02
C ARG A 429 29.58 -21.69 4.42
N ASN A 430 29.93 -22.75 3.72
CA ASN A 430 31.26 -23.31 3.81
C ASN A 430 32.26 -22.35 3.13
N ARG A 431 33.44 -22.22 3.72
CA ARG A 431 34.53 -21.43 3.11
C ARG A 431 35.11 -22.18 1.90
N SER A 432 35.55 -21.44 0.91
CA SER A 432 36.20 -21.99 -0.28
C SER A 432 37.23 -20.93 -0.81
N PRO A 433 38.43 -21.31 -1.15
CA PRO A 433 39.07 -22.66 -1.18
C PRO A 433 39.51 -23.21 0.19
N GLU A 434 39.46 -22.40 1.24
CA GLU A 434 39.82 -22.79 2.59
C GLU A 434 38.75 -23.67 3.22
N ALA A 435 39.12 -24.59 4.13
CA ALA A 435 38.13 -25.35 4.90
C ALA A 435 37.51 -24.48 6.00
N GLY A 436 36.29 -24.80 6.44
CA GLY A 436 35.63 -24.11 7.56
C GLY A 436 34.20 -23.69 7.25
N LEU A 437 33.54 -23.19 8.28
CA LEU A 437 32.21 -22.59 8.20
C LEU A 437 32.30 -21.08 8.41
N GLU A 438 31.53 -20.31 7.66
CA GLU A 438 31.30 -18.89 7.90
C GLU A 438 29.82 -18.63 8.17
N VAL A 439 29.54 -17.99 9.29
CA VAL A 439 28.21 -17.54 9.69
C VAL A 439 28.18 -16.02 9.62
N THR A 440 27.33 -15.47 8.77
CA THR A 440 27.16 -14.03 8.59
C THR A 440 25.80 -13.59 9.09
N LEU A 441 25.78 -12.58 9.93
CA LEU A 441 24.61 -11.88 10.45
C LEU A 441 24.52 -10.52 9.80
N GLU A 442 23.39 -10.16 9.23
CA GLU A 442 23.14 -8.83 8.65
C GLU A 442 22.02 -8.13 9.42
N PHE A 443 22.26 -6.93 9.90
CA PHE A 443 21.25 -6.10 10.60
C PHE A 443 21.04 -4.76 9.89
N PRO A 444 19.85 -4.14 10.02
CA PRO A 444 19.64 -2.75 9.61
C PRO A 444 20.53 -1.83 10.46
N GLY A 445 21.26 -0.89 9.83
CA GLY A 445 22.02 0.12 10.57
C GLY A 445 21.11 1.08 11.34
N ALA A 446 21.54 1.52 12.53
CA ALA A 446 20.75 2.35 13.45
C ALA A 446 20.18 3.64 12.82
N GLY A 447 20.81 4.18 11.75
CA GLY A 447 20.32 5.37 11.03
C GLY A 447 19.04 5.17 10.21
N LYS A 448 18.65 3.93 9.86
CA LYS A 448 17.43 3.62 9.10
C LYS A 448 16.27 3.10 9.96
N ALA A 449 16.54 2.60 11.16
CA ALA A 449 15.50 2.16 12.08
C ALA A 449 14.59 3.33 12.52
N ARG A 450 15.14 4.54 12.64
CA ARG A 450 14.39 5.78 12.96
C ARG A 450 13.55 6.35 11.83
N ALA A 451 13.80 6.00 10.57
CA ALA A 451 13.05 6.52 9.41
C ALA A 451 11.87 5.62 9.00
N ALA A 452 11.71 4.44 9.61
CA ALA A 452 10.66 3.47 9.32
C ALA A 452 9.69 3.25 10.49
N ALA A 453 9.89 3.92 11.63
CA ALA A 453 8.97 4.05 12.75
C ALA A 453 8.19 5.38 12.62
#